data_c061053bdcde0c6b6e2a466fdd375f57
#
_entry.id   c061053bdcde0c6b6e2a466fdd375f57
#
_cell.length_a   1.000
_cell.length_b   1.000
_cell.length_c   1.000
_cell.angle_alpha   90.00
_cell.angle_beta   90.00
_cell.angle_gamma   90.00
#
_symmetry.space_group_name_H-M   'P 1'
#
loop_
_entity.id
_entity.type
_entity.pdbx_description
1 polymer ?
#
loop_
_entity_poly.entity_id
_entity_poly.type
_entity_poly.pdbx_seq_one_letter_code
_entity_poly.pdbx_strand_id
1 'polypeptide(L)'
;LYNTEAKRLLEAMGGIAVNIYSGQVEPFKDLLLNRIDAVFVDLPIAAYYTMPNPQLHMVGDPVGEGYYGIALRKEDASLADELNKIIEKLLRSGELKKIYSRWGLWNVAQEKLFLHEGILKNYAESPPSSSEKAPIVLTKFLPTLLKGALVTIGISILSMMLAVVLGLILTFMRLYGNTWLRMVS
;
A
#
# COMPACT_ATOMS: atom_id res chain seq x y z
N LEU A 1 -2.49 -2.60 5.77
CA LEU A 1 -2.48 -1.20 5.34
C LEU A 1 -3.57 -0.40 6.06
N TYR A 2 -3.37 0.91 6.20
CA TYR A 2 -4.38 1.80 6.77
C TYR A 2 -5.59 1.91 5.81
N ASN A 3 -6.81 2.00 6.39
CA ASN A 3 -8.06 2.20 5.65
C ASN A 3 -8.35 1.15 4.55
N THR A 4 -7.98 -0.11 4.79
CA THR A 4 -8.29 -1.20 3.89
C THR A 4 -9.48 -2.03 4.40
N GLU A 5 -10.17 -2.69 3.47
CA GLU A 5 -11.23 -3.64 3.80
C GLU A 5 -10.69 -4.80 4.66
N ALA A 6 -9.49 -5.27 4.38
CA ALA A 6 -8.81 -6.30 5.16
C ALA A 6 -8.70 -5.92 6.66
N LYS A 7 -8.31 -4.66 6.96
CA LYS A 7 -8.27 -4.16 8.34
C LYS A 7 -9.65 -4.20 8.98
N ARG A 8 -10.67 -3.71 8.28
CA ARG A 8 -12.05 -3.65 8.78
C ARG A 8 -12.58 -5.04 9.11
N LEU A 9 -12.32 -6.02 8.24
CA LEU A 9 -12.73 -7.41 8.44
C LEU A 9 -12.05 -8.03 9.68
N LEU A 10 -10.73 -7.85 9.84
CA LEU A 10 -10.01 -8.36 11.01
C LEU A 10 -10.47 -7.72 12.32
N GLU A 11 -10.71 -6.42 12.32
CA GLU A 11 -11.23 -5.71 13.51
C GLU A 11 -12.65 -6.18 13.88
N ALA A 12 -13.47 -6.50 12.89
CA ALA A 12 -14.82 -7.02 13.11
C ALA A 12 -14.83 -8.47 13.67
N MET A 13 -13.81 -9.27 13.36
CA MET A 13 -13.68 -10.64 13.90
C MET A 13 -13.38 -10.64 15.40
N GLY A 14 -12.71 -9.62 15.93
CA GLY A 14 -12.34 -9.51 17.34
C GLY A 14 -11.34 -10.57 17.80
N GLY A 15 -10.74 -10.37 18.97
CA GLY A 15 -9.83 -11.35 19.58
C GLY A 15 -8.48 -11.55 18.88
N ILE A 16 -8.16 -10.74 17.87
CA ILE A 16 -6.94 -10.82 17.06
C ILE A 16 -6.13 -9.54 17.26
N ALA A 17 -4.83 -9.69 17.52
CA ALA A 17 -3.89 -8.56 17.54
C ALA A 17 -3.55 -8.16 16.09
N VAL A 18 -4.00 -6.99 15.66
CA VAL A 18 -3.84 -6.52 14.28
C VAL A 18 -2.67 -5.55 14.17
N ASN A 19 -1.60 -5.98 13.52
CA ASN A 19 -0.46 -5.13 13.16
C ASN A 19 -0.69 -4.48 11.78
N ILE A 20 -0.54 -3.16 11.70
CA ILE A 20 -0.75 -2.41 10.49
C ILE A 20 0.59 -1.95 9.92
N TYR A 21 0.83 -2.27 8.66
CA TYR A 21 2.05 -1.93 7.94
C TYR A 21 1.80 -0.82 6.91
N SER A 22 2.82 -0.05 6.60
CA SER A 22 2.77 1.00 5.57
C SER A 22 2.92 0.45 4.14
N GLY A 23 3.58 -0.70 4.01
CA GLY A 23 3.83 -1.36 2.73
C GLY A 23 3.33 -2.81 2.71
N GLN A 24 3.47 -3.46 1.56
CA GLN A 24 3.00 -4.84 1.34
C GLN A 24 4.10 -5.89 1.54
N VAL A 25 5.37 -5.49 1.52
CA VAL A 25 6.53 -6.40 1.63
C VAL A 25 6.84 -6.76 3.08
N GLU A 26 6.74 -5.77 3.97
CA GLU A 26 7.15 -5.86 5.36
C GLU A 26 6.39 -6.96 6.12
N PRO A 27 5.06 -7.11 5.99
CA PRO A 27 4.34 -8.16 6.72
C PRO A 27 4.82 -9.56 6.34
N PHE A 28 5.15 -9.82 5.08
CA PHE A 28 5.67 -11.14 4.67
C PHE A 28 7.08 -11.41 5.23
N LYS A 29 7.91 -10.38 5.36
CA LYS A 29 9.21 -10.51 6.03
C LYS A 29 9.04 -10.83 7.52
N ASP A 30 8.14 -10.15 8.19
CA ASP A 30 7.87 -10.38 9.62
C ASP A 30 7.23 -11.76 9.85
N LEU A 31 6.41 -12.26 8.94
CA LEU A 31 5.90 -13.62 8.97
C LEU A 31 7.04 -14.66 8.87
N LEU A 32 7.95 -14.48 7.92
CA LEU A 32 9.13 -15.36 7.76
C LEU A 32 10.07 -15.32 8.96
N LEU A 33 10.10 -14.20 9.70
CA LEU A 33 10.89 -14.04 10.92
C LEU A 33 10.13 -14.47 12.19
N ASN A 34 8.94 -15.08 12.06
CA ASN A 34 8.07 -15.48 13.17
C ASN A 34 7.73 -14.34 14.14
N ARG A 35 7.62 -13.10 13.64
CA ARG A 35 7.20 -11.93 14.43
C ARG A 35 5.69 -11.74 14.44
N ILE A 36 5.02 -12.30 13.46
CA ILE A 36 3.56 -12.38 13.32
C ILE A 36 3.18 -13.79 12.87
N ASP A 37 1.95 -14.19 13.15
CA ASP A 37 1.46 -15.55 12.91
C ASP A 37 0.84 -15.71 11.52
N ALA A 38 0.27 -14.63 10.95
CA ALA A 38 -0.39 -14.63 9.66
C ALA A 38 -0.41 -13.25 9.00
N VAL A 39 -0.58 -13.24 7.68
CA VAL A 39 -0.80 -12.02 6.88
C VAL A 39 -2.17 -12.10 6.22
N PHE A 40 -2.98 -11.06 6.37
CA PHE A 40 -4.29 -10.95 5.72
C PHE A 40 -4.26 -9.82 4.69
N VAL A 41 -4.35 -10.18 3.43
CA VAL A 41 -4.24 -9.27 2.27
C VAL A 41 -5.11 -9.77 1.13
N ASP A 42 -5.23 -8.99 0.07
CA ASP A 42 -5.94 -9.37 -1.15
C ASP A 42 -5.31 -10.62 -1.79
N LEU A 43 -6.14 -11.50 -2.33
CA LEU A 43 -5.73 -12.77 -2.92
C LEU A 43 -4.60 -12.65 -3.96
N PRO A 44 -4.60 -11.70 -4.90
CA PRO A 44 -3.50 -11.56 -5.85
C PRO A 44 -2.17 -11.22 -5.19
N ILE A 45 -2.18 -10.45 -4.12
CA ILE A 45 -0.98 -10.10 -3.35
C ILE A 45 -0.48 -11.33 -2.59
N ALA A 46 -1.37 -12.05 -1.94
CA ALA A 46 -1.03 -13.30 -1.27
C ALA A 46 -0.39 -14.29 -2.24
N ALA A 47 -1.01 -14.54 -3.40
CA ALA A 47 -0.48 -15.43 -4.42
C ALA A 47 0.91 -15.00 -4.91
N TYR A 48 1.12 -13.72 -5.18
CA TYR A 48 2.40 -13.18 -5.63
C TYR A 48 3.55 -13.46 -4.66
N TYR A 49 3.33 -13.35 -3.36
CA TYR A 49 4.37 -13.56 -2.35
C TYR A 49 4.51 -15.02 -1.92
N THR A 50 3.44 -15.83 -1.98
CA THR A 50 3.48 -17.22 -1.53
C THR A 50 3.95 -18.18 -2.63
N MET A 51 3.54 -17.99 -3.90
CA MET A 51 3.89 -18.90 -4.98
C MET A 51 5.41 -19.13 -5.17
N PRO A 52 6.28 -18.09 -5.12
CA PRO A 52 7.71 -18.29 -5.27
C PRO A 52 8.41 -18.74 -3.97
N ASN A 53 7.71 -18.73 -2.83
CA ASN A 53 8.33 -19.00 -1.54
C ASN A 53 7.75 -20.26 -0.87
N PRO A 54 8.50 -21.38 -0.81
CA PRO A 54 8.04 -22.64 -0.24
C PRO A 54 7.78 -22.58 1.28
N GLN A 55 8.26 -21.56 1.97
CA GLN A 55 8.01 -21.36 3.41
C GLN A 55 6.66 -20.69 3.69
N LEU A 56 6.01 -20.18 2.66
CA LEU A 56 4.72 -19.49 2.77
C LEU A 56 3.65 -20.31 2.03
N HIS A 57 2.46 -20.37 2.60
CA HIS A 57 1.30 -20.98 1.96
C HIS A 57 0.03 -20.21 2.33
N MET A 58 -0.95 -20.24 1.43
CA MET A 58 -2.26 -19.69 1.70
C MET A 58 -3.10 -20.73 2.46
N VAL A 59 -3.88 -20.26 3.44
CA VAL A 59 -4.76 -21.10 4.26
C VAL A 59 -6.20 -20.59 4.21
N GLY A 60 -7.14 -21.52 4.16
CA GLY A 60 -8.56 -21.22 4.09
C GLY A 60 -9.01 -20.68 2.73
N ASP A 61 -10.32 -20.44 2.64
CA ASP A 61 -10.93 -19.81 1.48
C ASP A 61 -10.83 -18.28 1.56
N PRO A 62 -10.82 -17.57 0.42
CA PRO A 62 -10.86 -16.12 0.40
C PRO A 62 -12.07 -15.57 1.14
N VAL A 63 -11.86 -14.59 2.02
CA VAL A 63 -12.90 -13.96 2.84
C VAL A 63 -13.16 -12.55 2.30
N GLY A 64 -14.43 -12.25 2.09
CA GLY A 64 -14.85 -10.98 1.49
C GLY A 64 -14.80 -11.01 -0.04
N GLU A 65 -15.68 -10.23 -0.65
CA GLU A 65 -15.73 -10.07 -2.10
C GLU A 65 -15.30 -8.65 -2.45
N GLY A 66 -14.39 -8.50 -3.41
CA GLY A 66 -13.94 -7.23 -3.92
C GLY A 66 -13.82 -7.28 -5.44
N TYR A 67 -14.09 -6.15 -6.09
CA TYR A 67 -13.98 -6.04 -7.53
C TYR A 67 -12.78 -5.17 -7.86
N TYR A 68 -11.95 -5.64 -8.77
CA TYR A 68 -10.87 -4.84 -9.34
C TYR A 68 -11.37 -4.15 -10.60
N GLY A 69 -11.00 -2.89 -10.75
CA GLY A 69 -11.34 -2.08 -11.91
C GLY A 69 -10.12 -1.40 -12.51
N ILE A 70 -10.22 -1.04 -13.78
CA ILE A 70 -9.23 -0.22 -14.47
C ILE A 70 -9.65 1.24 -14.32
N ALA A 71 -8.81 2.05 -13.68
CA ALA A 71 -9.06 3.49 -13.55
C ALA A 71 -8.64 4.21 -14.84
N LEU A 72 -9.53 5.04 -15.36
CA LEU A 72 -9.32 5.84 -16.56
C LEU A 72 -9.68 7.31 -16.27
N ARG A 73 -9.20 8.21 -17.13
CA ARG A 73 -9.62 9.61 -17.07
C ARG A 73 -11.07 9.73 -17.55
N LYS A 74 -11.80 10.72 -17.04
CA LYS A 74 -13.22 10.91 -17.41
C LYS A 74 -13.43 11.19 -18.90
N GLU A 75 -12.48 11.84 -19.54
CA GLU A 75 -12.46 12.16 -20.96
C GLU A 75 -12.20 10.95 -21.87
N ASP A 76 -11.68 9.84 -21.34
CA ASP A 76 -11.33 8.63 -22.09
C ASP A 76 -12.50 7.63 -22.18
N ALA A 77 -13.73 8.10 -22.33
CA ALA A 77 -14.93 7.24 -22.37
C ALA A 77 -14.88 6.19 -23.49
N SER A 78 -14.37 6.55 -24.67
CA SER A 78 -14.22 5.62 -25.79
C SER A 78 -13.27 4.48 -25.48
N LEU A 79 -12.16 4.76 -24.78
CA LEU A 79 -11.22 3.75 -24.32
C LEU A 79 -11.86 2.82 -23.28
N ALA A 80 -12.68 3.36 -22.39
CA ALA A 80 -13.42 2.56 -21.42
C ALA A 80 -14.35 1.55 -22.11
N ASP A 81 -15.08 1.99 -23.11
CA ASP A 81 -15.98 1.14 -23.89
C ASP A 81 -15.24 0.04 -24.66
N GLU A 82 -14.08 0.36 -25.24
CA GLU A 82 -13.24 -0.64 -25.91
C GLU A 82 -12.67 -1.67 -24.95
N LEU A 83 -12.17 -1.23 -23.80
CA LEU A 83 -11.66 -2.14 -22.77
C LEU A 83 -12.75 -3.05 -22.22
N ASN A 84 -13.93 -2.52 -21.96
CA ASN A 84 -15.08 -3.33 -21.53
C ASN A 84 -15.44 -4.42 -22.56
N LYS A 85 -15.47 -4.10 -23.84
CA LYS A 85 -15.70 -5.08 -24.92
C LYS A 85 -14.62 -6.15 -24.97
N ILE A 86 -13.35 -5.77 -24.75
CA ILE A 86 -12.23 -6.72 -24.74
C ILE A 86 -12.34 -7.64 -23.52
N ILE A 87 -12.61 -7.09 -22.34
CA ILE A 87 -12.79 -7.87 -21.12
C ILE A 87 -13.95 -8.85 -21.28
N GLU A 88 -15.08 -8.40 -21.82
CA GLU A 88 -16.23 -9.27 -22.08
C GLU A 88 -15.88 -10.40 -23.07
N LYS A 89 -15.13 -10.10 -24.12
CA LYS A 89 -14.63 -11.10 -25.06
C LYS A 89 -13.70 -12.11 -24.39
N LEU A 90 -12.78 -11.67 -23.52
CA LEU A 90 -11.87 -12.54 -22.76
C LEU A 90 -12.63 -13.42 -21.77
N LEU A 91 -13.68 -12.88 -21.15
CA LEU A 91 -14.59 -13.61 -20.30
C LEU A 91 -15.29 -14.73 -21.08
N ARG A 92 -15.98 -14.40 -22.18
CA ARG A 92 -16.76 -15.35 -23.00
C ARG A 92 -15.89 -16.41 -23.67
N SER A 93 -14.67 -16.09 -24.09
CA SER A 93 -13.74 -17.04 -24.70
C SER A 93 -13.09 -17.99 -23.71
N GLY A 94 -13.21 -17.75 -22.39
CA GLY A 94 -12.53 -18.51 -21.35
C GLY A 94 -11.03 -18.21 -21.21
N GLU A 95 -10.49 -17.26 -22.00
CA GLU A 95 -9.08 -16.88 -21.89
C GLU A 95 -8.76 -16.27 -20.52
N LEU A 96 -9.67 -15.46 -19.98
CA LEU A 96 -9.48 -14.87 -18.64
C LEU A 96 -9.44 -15.96 -17.56
N LYS A 97 -10.26 -17.01 -17.70
CA LYS A 97 -10.21 -18.20 -16.81
C LYS A 97 -8.85 -18.88 -16.85
N LYS A 98 -8.29 -19.07 -18.06
CA LYS A 98 -6.94 -19.67 -18.20
C LYS A 98 -5.86 -18.82 -17.55
N ILE A 99 -5.93 -17.48 -17.72
CA ILE A 99 -5.00 -16.54 -17.11
C ILE A 99 -5.08 -16.64 -15.59
N TYR A 100 -6.26 -16.53 -15.01
CA TYR A 100 -6.45 -16.59 -13.56
C TYR A 100 -6.05 -17.94 -12.97
N SER A 101 -6.38 -19.05 -13.65
CA SER A 101 -5.97 -20.39 -13.21
C SER A 101 -4.46 -20.56 -13.17
N ARG A 102 -3.74 -19.98 -14.14
CA ARG A 102 -2.26 -20.01 -14.17
C ARG A 102 -1.65 -19.32 -12.96
N TRP A 103 -2.30 -18.29 -12.45
CA TRP A 103 -1.85 -17.52 -11.29
C TRP A 103 -2.48 -18.00 -9.96
N GLY A 104 -3.20 -19.12 -9.96
CA GLY A 104 -3.88 -19.62 -8.76
C GLY A 104 -4.97 -18.70 -8.22
N LEU A 105 -5.50 -17.82 -9.07
CA LEU A 105 -6.50 -16.81 -8.70
C LEU A 105 -7.93 -17.22 -9.02
N TRP A 106 -8.12 -18.35 -9.73
CA TRP A 106 -9.45 -18.82 -10.08
C TRP A 106 -10.14 -19.48 -8.87
N ASN A 107 -11.27 -18.94 -8.48
CA ASN A 107 -12.10 -19.46 -7.39
C ASN A 107 -13.60 -19.22 -7.64
N VAL A 108 -14.44 -19.57 -6.69
CA VAL A 108 -15.91 -19.47 -6.79
C VAL A 108 -16.38 -18.03 -7.04
N ALA A 109 -15.67 -17.02 -6.54
CA ALA A 109 -16.06 -15.62 -6.77
C ALA A 109 -15.93 -15.24 -8.25
N GLN A 110 -14.86 -15.70 -8.92
CA GLN A 110 -14.71 -15.51 -10.37
C GLN A 110 -15.76 -16.29 -11.16
N GLU A 111 -16.11 -17.50 -10.73
CA GLU A 111 -17.20 -18.26 -11.38
C GLU A 111 -18.53 -17.52 -11.31
N LYS A 112 -18.87 -16.93 -10.18
CA LYS A 112 -20.07 -16.10 -10.03
C LYS A 112 -20.05 -14.91 -10.99
N LEU A 113 -18.89 -14.24 -11.15
CA LEU A 113 -18.73 -13.12 -12.08
C LEU A 113 -18.99 -13.55 -13.53
N PHE A 114 -18.53 -14.74 -13.93
CA PHE A 114 -18.74 -15.31 -15.26
C PHE A 114 -20.20 -15.66 -15.55
N LEU A 115 -20.94 -16.10 -14.52
CA LEU A 115 -22.36 -16.46 -14.64
C LEU A 115 -23.28 -15.23 -14.68
N HIS A 116 -22.82 -14.07 -14.20
CA HIS A 116 -23.59 -12.83 -14.14
C HIS A 116 -23.18 -11.86 -15.24
N GLU A 117 -23.55 -12.14 -16.49
CA GLU A 117 -23.29 -11.26 -17.66
C GLU A 117 -23.78 -9.80 -17.49
N GLY A 118 -24.61 -9.51 -16.49
CA GLY A 118 -25.15 -8.20 -16.20
C GLY A 118 -24.32 -7.33 -15.23
N ILE A 119 -23.32 -7.89 -14.55
CA ILE A 119 -22.57 -7.15 -13.52
C ILE A 119 -21.78 -5.99 -14.13
N LEU A 120 -21.16 -6.18 -15.29
CA LEU A 120 -20.40 -5.12 -15.97
C LEU A 120 -21.30 -3.96 -16.40
N LYS A 121 -22.56 -4.22 -16.78
CA LYS A 121 -23.55 -3.17 -17.11
C LYS A 121 -23.99 -2.39 -15.87
N ASN A 122 -24.28 -3.09 -14.77
CA ASN A 122 -24.76 -2.45 -13.56
C ASN A 122 -23.70 -1.57 -12.89
N TYR A 123 -22.39 -1.91 -13.02
CA TYR A 123 -21.30 -1.07 -12.52
C TYR A 123 -21.01 0.16 -13.39
N ALA A 124 -21.27 0.10 -14.68
CA ALA A 124 -21.19 1.26 -15.57
C ALA A 124 -22.32 2.27 -15.31
N GLU A 125 -23.49 1.80 -14.88
CA GLU A 125 -24.67 2.62 -14.60
C GLU A 125 -24.77 3.10 -13.16
N SER A 126 -24.09 2.44 -12.23
CA SER A 126 -24.04 2.83 -10.82
C SER A 126 -22.62 3.24 -10.47
N PRO A 127 -22.26 4.53 -10.55
CA PRO A 127 -21.02 4.97 -9.94
C PRO A 127 -21.08 4.57 -8.45
N PRO A 128 -19.99 3.99 -7.90
CA PRO A 128 -19.99 3.62 -6.50
C PRO A 128 -20.43 4.83 -5.69
N SER A 129 -21.43 4.65 -4.84
CA SER A 129 -22.02 5.68 -3.98
C SER A 129 -21.04 6.31 -2.98
N SER A 130 -19.78 5.97 -3.07
CA SER A 130 -18.66 6.54 -2.33
C SER A 130 -17.94 7.65 -3.10
N SER A 131 -18.50 8.19 -4.18
CA SER A 131 -18.14 9.52 -4.67
C SER A 131 -18.80 10.62 -3.80
N GLU A 132 -18.84 10.42 -2.51
CA GLU A 132 -18.62 11.57 -1.63
C GLU A 132 -17.25 12.09 -2.10
N LYS A 133 -17.29 13.22 -2.78
CA LYS A 133 -16.13 14.10 -2.91
C LYS A 133 -15.68 14.29 -1.47
N ALA A 134 -14.79 13.40 -1.01
CA ALA A 134 -14.09 13.69 0.22
C ALA A 134 -13.48 15.05 -0.05
N PRO A 135 -13.97 16.14 0.57
CA PRO A 135 -13.28 17.39 0.45
C PRO A 135 -11.86 17.01 0.76
N ILE A 136 -10.91 17.42 -0.07
CA ILE A 136 -9.51 17.28 0.24
C ILE A 136 -9.38 17.96 1.58
N VAL A 137 -9.50 17.19 2.65
CA VAL A 137 -9.56 17.70 4.02
C VAL A 137 -8.10 18.00 4.36
N LEU A 138 -7.57 19.02 3.68
CA LEU A 138 -6.26 19.61 3.96
C LEU A 138 -6.14 19.87 5.47
N THR A 139 -7.26 20.26 6.10
CA THR A 139 -7.39 20.43 7.55
C THR A 139 -7.11 19.16 8.35
N LYS A 140 -7.43 17.97 7.81
CA LYS A 140 -7.17 16.69 8.50
C LYS A 140 -5.69 16.31 8.47
N PHE A 141 -4.96 16.70 7.42
CA PHE A 141 -3.52 16.43 7.28
C PHE A 141 -2.65 17.58 7.81
N LEU A 142 -3.21 18.79 7.98
CA LEU A 142 -2.50 19.96 8.44
C LEU A 142 -1.79 19.74 9.80
N PRO A 143 -2.39 19.12 10.82
CA PRO A 143 -1.69 18.86 12.09
C PRO A 143 -0.48 17.94 11.93
N THR A 144 -0.58 16.93 11.04
CA THR A 144 0.52 16.00 10.78
C THR A 144 1.66 16.69 10.01
N LEU A 145 1.32 17.52 9.04
CA LEU A 145 2.29 18.33 8.30
C LEU A 145 3.00 19.35 9.20
N LEU A 146 2.25 20.03 10.09
CA LEU A 146 2.82 20.95 11.08
C LEU A 146 3.75 20.24 12.05
N LYS A 147 3.40 19.06 12.54
CA LYS A 147 4.31 18.26 13.39
C LYS A 147 5.59 17.91 12.64
N GLY A 148 5.50 17.46 11.39
CA GLY A 148 6.67 17.19 10.55
C GLY A 148 7.54 18.43 10.35
N ALA A 149 6.94 19.57 10.05
CA ALA A 149 7.65 20.84 9.88
C ALA A 149 8.36 21.27 11.18
N LEU A 150 7.70 21.16 12.34
CA LEU A 150 8.30 21.50 13.64
C LEU A 150 9.50 20.60 13.96
N VAL A 151 9.41 19.30 13.69
CA VAL A 151 10.54 18.37 13.86
C VAL A 151 11.70 18.76 12.95
N THR A 152 11.45 19.08 11.69
CA THR A 152 12.48 19.50 10.75
C THR A 152 13.16 20.79 11.20
N ILE A 153 12.39 21.78 11.63
CA ILE A 153 12.93 23.05 12.18
C ILE A 153 13.78 22.77 13.43
N GLY A 154 13.28 21.94 14.35
CA GLY A 154 14.00 21.57 15.56
C GLY A 154 15.36 20.92 15.27
N ILE A 155 15.39 19.94 14.36
CA ILE A 155 16.63 19.28 13.94
C ILE A 155 17.58 20.28 13.26
N SER A 156 17.06 21.18 12.43
CA SER A 156 17.87 22.19 11.75
C SER A 156 18.52 23.18 12.72
N ILE A 157 17.78 23.64 13.73
CA ILE A 157 18.31 24.52 14.78
C ILE A 157 19.39 23.79 15.60
N LEU A 158 19.11 22.54 16.00
CA LEU A 158 20.06 21.74 16.77
C LEU A 158 21.35 21.49 15.99
N SER A 159 21.25 21.13 14.72
CA SER A 159 22.43 20.92 13.86
C SER A 159 23.23 22.20 13.65
N MET A 160 22.55 23.36 13.50
CA MET A 160 23.23 24.65 13.38
C MET A 160 23.96 25.02 14.66
N MET A 161 23.34 24.83 15.85
CA MET A 161 24.01 25.06 17.12
C MET A 161 25.26 24.17 17.28
N LEU A 162 25.14 22.89 16.94
CA LEU A 162 26.27 21.96 17.01
C LEU A 162 27.41 22.37 16.06
N ALA A 163 27.05 22.77 14.84
CA ALA A 163 28.03 23.25 13.86
C ALA A 163 28.78 24.49 14.34
N VAL A 164 28.08 25.46 14.96
CA VAL A 164 28.70 26.67 15.53
C VAL A 164 29.65 26.29 16.67
N VAL A 165 29.23 25.44 17.59
CA VAL A 165 30.07 24.99 18.72
C VAL A 165 31.33 24.27 18.21
N LEU A 166 31.17 23.33 17.27
CA LEU A 166 32.32 22.62 16.67
C LEU A 166 33.24 23.57 15.91
N GLY A 167 32.66 24.51 15.15
CA GLY A 167 33.43 25.52 14.43
C GLY A 167 34.25 26.44 15.37
N LEU A 168 33.66 26.83 16.51
CA LEU A 168 34.37 27.60 17.52
C LEU A 168 35.50 26.77 18.15
N ILE A 169 35.25 25.52 18.53
CA ILE A 169 36.28 24.61 19.07
C ILE A 169 37.44 24.47 18.10
N LEU A 170 37.16 24.18 16.82
CA LEU A 170 38.17 24.05 15.79
C LEU A 170 38.96 25.37 15.60
N THR A 171 38.26 26.52 15.63
CA THR A 171 38.88 27.83 15.53
C THR A 171 39.81 28.11 16.71
N PHE A 172 39.40 27.80 17.95
CA PHE A 172 40.22 27.90 19.13
C PHE A 172 41.43 26.97 19.07
N MET A 173 41.26 25.74 18.64
CA MET A 173 42.34 24.75 18.45
C MET A 173 43.38 25.29 17.41
N ARG A 174 42.91 25.95 16.35
CA ARG A 174 43.78 26.53 15.33
C ARG A 174 44.55 27.76 15.79
N LEU A 175 43.90 28.60 16.63
CA LEU A 175 44.52 29.86 17.12
C LEU A 175 45.50 29.63 18.30
N TYR A 176 45.14 28.71 19.20
CA TYR A 176 45.86 28.48 20.47
C TYR A 176 46.52 27.11 20.56
N GLY A 177 46.29 26.22 19.60
CA GLY A 177 46.79 24.86 19.61
C GLY A 177 48.26 24.75 19.22
N ASN A 178 48.93 23.76 19.79
CA ASN A 178 50.29 23.39 19.43
C ASN A 178 50.35 22.85 17.98
N THR A 179 51.50 22.79 17.35
CA THR A 179 51.72 22.43 15.93
C THR A 179 50.98 21.18 15.48
N TRP A 180 50.78 20.20 16.37
CA TRP A 180 50.02 18.98 16.11
C TRP A 180 48.51 19.22 15.98
N LEU A 181 47.94 20.04 16.83
CA LEU A 181 46.52 20.41 16.83
C LEU A 181 46.12 21.26 15.64
N ARG A 182 47.10 22.04 15.10
CA ARG A 182 46.91 22.84 13.86
C ARG A 182 46.81 21.98 12.59
N MET A 183 47.31 20.75 12.61
CA MET A 183 47.31 19.84 11.44
C MET A 183 45.98 19.06 11.31
N VAL A 184 45.21 18.97 12.38
CA VAL A 184 43.93 18.20 12.44
C VAL A 184 42.71 19.12 12.36
N SER A 185 42.87 20.44 12.55
CA SER A 185 41.79 21.43 12.45
C SER A 185 41.86 22.16 11.10
#